data_88466ba735454a15b90cf60237e3f3f0
#
_entry.id   88466ba735454a15b90cf60237e3f3f0
#
_cell.length_a   1.000
_cell.length_b   1.000
_cell.length_c   1.000
_cell.angle_alpha   90.00
_cell.angle_beta   90.00
_cell.angle_gamma   90.00
#
_symmetry.space_group_name_H-M   'P 1'
#
loop_
_entity.id
_entity.type
_entity.pdbx_description
1 polymer ?
#
loop_
_entity_poly.entity_id
_entity_poly.type
_entity_poly.pdbx_seq_one_letter_code
_entity_poly.pdbx_strand_id
1 'polypeptide(L)'
;MRKKHTACIVAAMVCIGLTGGLLTGCSSGSAPATENPVSVQTASEEGGGAILLKVNPEIEIFYDADGLVTKIEGENDDGRSVIADYEGYTGKSCRDVVRELVTRIHDAGYFVEETEGEARKITLELEKGSVLPEKDFLNS
;
A
#
# COMPACT_ATOMS: atom_id res chain seq x y z
N MET A 1 -14.50 9.05 37.95
CA MET A 1 -14.45 7.65 38.42
C MET A 1 -13.47 6.86 37.56
N ARG A 2 -12.39 6.45 38.19
CA ARG A 2 -11.33 5.64 37.56
C ARG A 2 -11.77 4.19 37.46
N LYS A 3 -11.53 3.53 36.33
CA LYS A 3 -11.39 2.06 36.30
C LYS A 3 -10.16 1.69 35.47
N LYS A 4 -9.15 1.27 36.22
CA LYS A 4 -7.97 0.55 35.77
C LYS A 4 -8.33 -0.93 35.63
N HIS A 5 -7.93 -1.58 34.59
CA HIS A 5 -7.76 -3.04 34.52
C HIS A 5 -6.47 -3.28 33.77
N THR A 6 -5.39 -3.47 34.45
CA THR A 6 -4.79 -4.68 35.01
C THR A 6 -4.44 -5.72 33.94
N ALA A 7 -3.13 -5.87 33.80
CA ALA A 7 -2.37 -6.85 33.07
C ALA A 7 -2.74 -8.31 33.39
N CYS A 8 -2.63 -9.17 32.40
CA CYS A 8 -2.36 -10.58 32.59
C CYS A 8 -1.20 -11.01 31.71
N ILE A 9 -0.10 -11.19 32.39
CA ILE A 9 1.09 -11.91 31.93
C ILE A 9 0.78 -13.40 32.12
N VAL A 10 0.94 -14.19 31.07
CA VAL A 10 1.10 -15.64 31.22
C VAL A 10 2.31 -16.05 30.42
N ALA A 11 3.35 -16.35 31.17
CA ALA A 11 4.53 -17.06 30.75
C ALA A 11 4.31 -18.57 30.91
N ALA A 12 4.90 -19.36 30.09
CA ALA A 12 5.37 -20.74 30.14
C ALA A 12 5.16 -21.44 28.82
N MET A 13 5.97 -22.31 28.29
CA MET A 13 7.01 -23.17 28.84
C MET A 13 7.88 -23.72 27.69
N VAL A 14 9.10 -23.86 28.02
CA VAL A 14 10.19 -24.62 27.42
C VAL A 14 9.74 -26.05 26.99
N CYS A 15 10.13 -26.51 25.83
CA CYS A 15 10.37 -27.91 25.54
C CYS A 15 11.68 -28.08 24.76
N ILE A 16 12.63 -28.62 25.47
CA ILE A 16 13.92 -29.14 25.00
C ILE A 16 13.66 -30.48 24.31
N GLY A 17 14.12 -30.63 23.11
CA GLY A 17 14.17 -31.90 22.40
C GLY A 17 15.47 -32.05 21.62
N LEU A 18 16.46 -32.71 22.22
CA LEU A 18 17.70 -33.17 21.57
C LEU A 18 17.43 -34.45 20.80
N THR A 19 17.88 -34.53 19.55
CA THR A 19 18.47 -35.69 18.84
C THR A 19 18.94 -35.11 17.50
N GLY A 20 20.21 -35.07 17.12
CA GLY A 20 21.16 -36.14 16.91
C GLY A 20 21.15 -36.51 15.43
N GLY A 21 22.09 -35.93 14.59
CA GLY A 21 22.27 -36.34 13.21
C GLY A 21 23.42 -35.58 12.54
N LEU A 22 24.61 -36.12 12.66
CA LEU A 22 25.82 -35.69 11.93
C LEU A 22 25.68 -36.03 10.43
N LEU A 23 25.86 -35.07 9.53
CA LEU A 23 26.48 -35.29 8.22
C LEU A 23 27.23 -34.05 7.81
N THR A 24 28.50 -34.23 7.65
CA THR A 24 29.54 -33.33 7.16
C THR A 24 29.30 -32.88 5.72
N GLY A 25 29.44 -31.58 5.47
CA GLY A 25 29.55 -31.04 4.15
C GLY A 25 30.17 -29.64 4.21
N CYS A 26 31.48 -29.55 4.13
CA CYS A 26 32.22 -28.31 3.96
C CYS A 26 31.89 -27.68 2.61
N SER A 27 31.55 -26.40 2.58
CA SER A 27 32.08 -25.46 1.59
C SER A 27 31.97 -24.04 2.07
N SER A 28 33.07 -23.37 2.00
CA SER A 28 33.40 -22.02 2.37
C SER A 28 32.55 -20.98 1.62
N GLY A 29 32.23 -19.86 2.30
CA GLY A 29 31.76 -18.68 1.59
C GLY A 29 31.12 -17.64 2.52
N SER A 30 31.90 -16.88 3.16
CA SER A 30 31.79 -15.48 3.59
C SER A 30 30.48 -14.72 3.52
N ALA A 31 30.24 -14.11 4.65
CA ALA A 31 29.71 -12.76 4.91
C ALA A 31 28.21 -12.59 5.09
N PRO A 32 27.86 -11.95 6.22
CA PRO A 32 26.48 -11.60 6.52
C PRO A 32 26.15 -10.27 5.82
N ALA A 33 25.35 -10.32 4.81
CA ALA A 33 24.62 -9.17 4.34
C ALA A 33 23.30 -9.14 5.14
N THR A 34 23.16 -8.15 5.98
CA THR A 34 21.89 -7.74 6.56
C THR A 34 21.04 -7.18 5.42
N GLU A 35 20.31 -8.03 4.77
CA GLU A 35 19.28 -7.60 3.85
C GLU A 35 17.95 -7.54 4.62
N ASN A 36 17.52 -6.33 4.91
CA ASN A 36 16.12 -6.07 5.13
C ASN A 36 15.35 -6.65 3.94
N PRO A 37 14.35 -7.49 4.14
CA PRO A 37 13.45 -7.81 3.04
C PRO A 37 12.66 -6.53 2.75
N VAL A 38 13.13 -5.78 1.75
CA VAL A 38 12.24 -4.93 0.98
C VAL A 38 11.24 -5.90 0.37
N SER A 39 10.04 -5.92 0.89
CA SER A 39 8.93 -6.59 0.25
C SER A 39 8.63 -5.82 -1.03
N VAL A 40 9.40 -6.12 -2.06
CA VAL A 40 9.00 -5.85 -3.43
C VAL A 40 7.84 -6.81 -3.67
N GLN A 41 6.63 -6.34 -3.38
CA GLN A 41 5.45 -7.01 -3.91
C GLN A 41 5.50 -6.79 -5.42
N THR A 42 6.00 -7.81 -6.08
CA THR A 42 6.02 -7.94 -7.53
C THR A 42 4.61 -7.67 -8.04
N ALA A 43 4.47 -6.62 -8.84
CA ALA A 43 3.28 -6.40 -9.64
C ALA A 43 2.91 -7.70 -10.33
N SER A 44 1.65 -8.07 -10.23
CA SER A 44 1.05 -9.31 -10.69
C SER A 44 1.48 -9.67 -12.10
N GLU A 45 1.94 -10.89 -12.24
CA GLU A 45 2.09 -11.54 -13.53
C GLU A 45 0.73 -11.50 -14.25
N GLU A 46 0.74 -11.03 -15.52
CA GLU A 46 -0.38 -10.98 -16.47
C GLU A 46 -1.34 -9.78 -16.34
N GLY A 47 -0.86 -8.57 -16.60
CA GLY A 47 -1.73 -7.43 -16.92
C GLY A 47 -2.43 -6.85 -15.69
N GLY A 48 -2.07 -5.70 -15.31
CA GLY A 48 -2.53 -4.96 -14.14
C GLY A 48 -1.45 -3.96 -13.78
N GLY A 49 -1.52 -3.39 -12.60
CA GLY A 49 -0.49 -2.46 -12.18
C GLY A 49 -0.88 -1.66 -10.96
N ALA A 50 -0.16 -0.55 -10.80
CA ALA A 50 -0.44 0.43 -9.77
C ALA A 50 -0.37 1.86 -10.34
N ILE A 51 -1.21 2.71 -9.81
CA ILE A 51 -1.23 4.15 -10.06
C ILE A 51 -1.07 4.87 -8.75
N LEU A 52 -0.08 5.76 -8.69
CA LEU A 52 0.12 6.67 -7.58
C LEU A 52 -0.60 7.99 -7.85
N LEU A 53 -1.56 8.32 -7.01
CA LEU A 53 -2.27 9.59 -7.00
C LEU A 53 -1.52 10.54 -6.06
N LYS A 54 -0.98 11.64 -6.60
CA LYS A 54 -0.21 12.64 -5.88
C LYS A 54 -0.92 13.99 -5.90
N VAL A 55 -1.24 14.45 -4.73
CA VAL A 55 -1.75 15.82 -4.51
C VAL A 55 -1.36 16.33 -3.13
N ASN A 56 -0.76 15.46 -2.29
CA ASN A 56 -0.66 15.58 -0.85
C ASN A 56 -2.08 15.71 -0.24
N PRO A 57 -2.80 14.57 -0.11
CA PRO A 57 -2.32 13.19 0.19
C PRO A 57 -1.71 12.43 -1.00
N GLU A 58 -0.94 11.37 -0.69
CA GLU A 58 -0.40 10.42 -1.66
C GLU A 58 -1.04 9.04 -1.43
N ILE A 59 -1.66 8.49 -2.49
CA ILE A 59 -2.41 7.23 -2.40
C ILE A 59 -2.07 6.36 -3.60
N GLU A 60 -1.62 5.13 -3.34
CA GLU A 60 -1.36 4.13 -4.36
C GLU A 60 -2.57 3.22 -4.56
N ILE A 61 -2.92 2.97 -5.82
CA ILE A 61 -4.10 2.21 -6.25
C ILE A 61 -3.62 1.04 -7.09
N PHE A 62 -3.80 -0.19 -6.58
CA PHE A 62 -3.46 -1.43 -7.26
C PHE A 62 -4.68 -1.97 -7.99
N TYR A 63 -4.50 -2.46 -9.21
CA TYR A 63 -5.56 -3.03 -10.05
C TYR A 63 -5.08 -4.24 -10.83
N ASP A 64 -6.02 -5.09 -11.22
CA ASP A 64 -5.80 -6.30 -12.00
C ASP A 64 -5.80 -6.03 -13.53
N ALA A 65 -5.70 -7.11 -14.31
CA ALA A 65 -5.69 -7.07 -15.77
C ALA A 65 -6.98 -6.50 -16.39
N ASP A 66 -8.09 -6.59 -15.68
CA ASP A 66 -9.39 -6.07 -16.08
C ASP A 66 -9.58 -4.60 -15.69
N GLY A 67 -8.58 -3.99 -15.02
CA GLY A 67 -8.63 -2.62 -14.53
C GLY A 67 -9.45 -2.45 -13.25
N LEU A 68 -9.75 -3.54 -12.56
CA LEU A 68 -10.50 -3.54 -11.31
C LEU A 68 -9.56 -3.40 -10.12
N VAL A 69 -9.90 -2.50 -9.20
CA VAL A 69 -9.06 -2.24 -8.02
C VAL A 69 -9.05 -3.44 -7.08
N THR A 70 -7.86 -3.85 -6.69
CA THR A 70 -7.60 -4.94 -5.76
C THR A 70 -7.22 -4.45 -4.38
N LYS A 71 -6.49 -3.32 -4.31
CA LYS A 71 -5.96 -2.74 -3.08
C LYS A 71 -5.76 -1.24 -3.23
N ILE A 72 -5.79 -0.51 -2.11
CA ILE A 72 -5.32 0.89 -2.01
C ILE A 72 -4.41 1.02 -0.79
N GLU A 73 -3.40 1.87 -0.88
CA GLU A 73 -2.48 2.19 0.20
C GLU A 73 -2.26 3.71 0.28
N GLY A 74 -2.18 4.24 1.49
CA GLY A 74 -1.78 5.63 1.74
C GLY A 74 -0.28 5.69 1.94
N GLU A 75 0.44 6.37 1.05
CA GLU A 75 1.89 6.48 1.07
C GLU A 75 2.38 7.46 2.15
N ASN A 76 1.57 8.43 2.52
CA ASN A 76 1.84 9.36 3.59
C ASN A 76 0.71 9.39 4.63
N ASP A 77 0.88 10.17 5.72
CA ASP A 77 -0.10 10.24 6.80
C ASP A 77 -1.44 10.80 6.33
N ASP A 78 -1.43 11.76 5.43
CA ASP A 78 -2.63 12.35 4.84
C ASP A 78 -3.34 11.32 3.94
N GLY A 79 -2.61 10.57 3.13
CA GLY A 79 -3.14 9.47 2.32
C GLY A 79 -3.82 8.41 3.17
N ARG A 80 -3.16 7.98 4.25
CA ARG A 80 -3.73 7.02 5.21
C ARG A 80 -5.00 7.54 5.87
N SER A 81 -5.04 8.83 6.19
CA SER A 81 -6.21 9.47 6.80
C SER A 81 -7.41 9.53 5.85
N VAL A 82 -7.18 9.85 4.58
CA VAL A 82 -8.24 9.92 3.56
C VAL A 82 -8.87 8.57 3.29
N ILE A 83 -8.09 7.48 3.35
CA ILE A 83 -8.60 6.13 3.06
C ILE A 83 -9.03 5.36 4.29
N ALA A 84 -8.86 5.88 5.52
CA ALA A 84 -9.09 5.17 6.78
C ALA A 84 -10.50 4.58 6.91
N ASP A 85 -11.51 5.25 6.36
CA ASP A 85 -12.93 4.86 6.36
C ASP A 85 -13.47 4.58 4.95
N TYR A 86 -12.58 4.40 3.97
CA TYR A 86 -12.96 4.11 2.60
C TYR A 86 -13.03 2.60 2.37
N GLU A 87 -14.25 2.10 2.27
CA GLU A 87 -14.57 0.69 2.05
C GLU A 87 -15.23 0.47 0.68
N GLY A 88 -15.27 -0.79 0.23
CA GLY A 88 -16.00 -1.19 -0.97
C GLY A 88 -15.36 -0.74 -2.29
N TYR A 89 -14.08 -0.42 -2.31
CA TYR A 89 -13.32 -0.07 -3.52
C TYR A 89 -12.90 -1.31 -4.32
N THR A 90 -12.71 -2.45 -3.66
CA THR A 90 -12.29 -3.70 -4.30
C THR A 90 -13.31 -4.16 -5.33
N GLY A 91 -12.86 -4.44 -6.54
CA GLY A 91 -13.70 -4.83 -7.66
C GLY A 91 -14.40 -3.68 -8.40
N LYS A 92 -14.19 -2.43 -7.99
CA LYS A 92 -14.59 -1.25 -8.78
C LYS A 92 -13.58 -0.94 -9.86
N SER A 93 -14.00 -0.25 -10.92
CA SER A 93 -13.07 0.23 -11.91
C SER A 93 -12.06 1.22 -11.30
N CYS A 94 -10.82 1.18 -11.76
CA CYS A 94 -9.78 2.10 -11.28
C CYS A 94 -10.20 3.57 -11.47
N ARG A 95 -10.91 3.88 -12.57
CA ARG A 95 -11.46 5.22 -12.86
C ARG A 95 -12.45 5.69 -11.78
N ASP A 96 -13.38 4.83 -11.38
CA ASP A 96 -14.38 5.19 -10.37
C ASP A 96 -13.73 5.40 -9.01
N VAL A 97 -12.76 4.55 -8.64
CA VAL A 97 -12.01 4.69 -7.39
C VAL A 97 -11.20 5.98 -7.37
N VAL A 98 -10.49 6.32 -8.45
CA VAL A 98 -9.79 7.61 -8.57
C VAL A 98 -10.75 8.79 -8.40
N ARG A 99 -11.92 8.76 -9.05
CA ARG A 99 -12.93 9.82 -8.92
C ARG A 99 -13.45 9.95 -7.48
N GLU A 100 -13.74 8.83 -6.82
CA GLU A 100 -14.18 8.80 -5.42
C GLU A 100 -13.09 9.33 -4.47
N LEU A 101 -11.83 8.95 -4.70
CA LEU A 101 -10.70 9.44 -3.91
C LEU A 101 -10.48 10.94 -4.10
N VAL A 102 -10.55 11.46 -5.32
CA VAL A 102 -10.47 12.91 -5.60
C VAL A 102 -11.57 13.65 -4.86
N THR A 103 -12.80 13.12 -4.84
CA THR A 103 -13.90 13.72 -4.09
C THR A 103 -13.62 13.73 -2.59
N ARG A 104 -13.13 12.63 -2.03
CA ARG A 104 -12.76 12.53 -0.60
C ARG A 104 -11.64 13.50 -0.23
N ILE A 105 -10.63 13.63 -1.07
CA ILE A 105 -9.52 14.58 -0.91
C ILE A 105 -10.04 16.02 -0.90
N HIS A 106 -10.98 16.32 -1.80
CA HIS A 106 -11.64 17.64 -1.85
C HIS A 106 -12.46 17.92 -0.57
N ASP A 107 -13.28 16.98 -0.15
CA ASP A 107 -14.14 17.11 1.03
C ASP A 107 -13.33 17.22 2.33
N ALA A 108 -12.17 16.58 2.37
CA ALA A 108 -11.20 16.71 3.45
C ALA A 108 -10.42 18.05 3.44
N GLY A 109 -10.63 18.90 2.41
CA GLY A 109 -10.06 20.23 2.33
C GLY A 109 -8.64 20.32 1.81
N TYR A 110 -8.10 19.26 1.20
CA TYR A 110 -6.73 19.26 0.67
C TYR A 110 -6.55 20.08 -0.62
N PHE A 111 -7.63 20.53 -1.26
CA PHE A 111 -7.60 21.43 -2.41
C PHE A 111 -7.74 22.90 -2.06
N VAL A 112 -7.70 23.27 -0.78
CA VAL A 112 -7.73 24.67 -0.38
C VAL A 112 -6.49 25.37 -0.91
N GLU A 113 -6.70 26.47 -1.64
CA GLU A 113 -5.64 27.29 -2.20
C GLU A 113 -4.71 27.78 -1.09
N GLU A 114 -3.44 27.43 -1.17
CA GLU A 114 -2.43 28.16 -0.43
C GLU A 114 -2.33 29.57 -1.04
N THR A 115 -2.17 30.55 -0.22
CA THR A 115 -2.36 32.02 -0.37
C THR A 115 -1.70 32.68 -1.62
N GLU A 116 -1.22 31.95 -2.60
CA GLU A 116 -0.53 32.46 -3.79
C GLU A 116 -1.17 32.04 -5.14
N GLY A 117 -2.42 31.55 -5.13
CA GLY A 117 -3.20 31.40 -6.37
C GLY A 117 -2.78 30.26 -7.30
N GLU A 118 -1.96 29.32 -6.87
CA GLU A 118 -1.70 28.10 -7.63
C GLU A 118 -2.64 26.98 -7.19
N ALA A 119 -3.56 26.60 -8.07
CA ALA A 119 -4.40 25.44 -7.89
C ALA A 119 -3.53 24.19 -7.75
N ARG A 120 -3.73 23.39 -6.69
CA ARG A 120 -3.03 22.14 -6.51
C ARG A 120 -3.32 21.22 -7.69
N LYS A 121 -2.29 20.68 -8.31
CA LYS A 121 -2.40 19.74 -9.41
C LYS A 121 -2.50 18.33 -8.88
N ILE A 122 -3.47 17.58 -9.38
CA ILE A 122 -3.52 16.14 -9.20
C ILE A 122 -2.59 15.53 -10.24
N THR A 123 -1.64 14.74 -9.79
CA THR A 123 -0.77 13.96 -10.66
C THR A 123 -1.09 12.48 -10.50
N LEU A 124 -1.29 11.78 -11.61
CA LEU A 124 -1.40 10.33 -11.66
C LEU A 124 -0.12 9.78 -12.27
N GLU A 125 0.65 9.04 -11.49
CA GLU A 125 1.87 8.38 -11.95
C GLU A 125 1.60 6.89 -12.10
N LEU A 126 1.83 6.36 -13.29
CA LEU A 126 1.73 4.93 -13.56
C LEU A 126 3.05 4.27 -13.11
N GLU A 127 2.97 3.28 -12.24
CA GLU A 127 4.12 2.52 -11.80
C GLU A 127 4.81 1.78 -12.95
N LYS A 128 6.14 1.65 -12.85
CA LYS A 128 6.94 1.02 -13.90
C LYS A 128 6.53 -0.46 -14.09
N GLY A 129 6.15 -0.79 -15.30
CA GLY A 129 5.70 -2.13 -15.67
C GLY A 129 4.19 -2.33 -15.62
N SER A 130 3.45 -1.34 -15.14
CA SER A 130 2.00 -1.35 -15.16
C SER A 130 1.44 -1.13 -16.56
N VAL A 131 0.28 -1.69 -16.83
CA VAL A 131 -0.51 -1.47 -18.05
C VAL A 131 -1.66 -0.54 -17.70
N LEU A 132 -2.02 0.42 -18.55
CA LEU A 132 -3.18 1.29 -18.30
C LEU A 132 -4.43 0.45 -18.00
N PRO A 133 -5.18 0.78 -16.93
CA PRO A 133 -6.34 -0.02 -16.53
C PRO A 133 -7.44 -0.07 -17.59
N GLU A 134 -7.55 1.01 -18.36
CA GLU A 134 -8.46 1.13 -19.50
C GLU A 134 -7.81 1.93 -20.62
N LYS A 135 -8.13 1.61 -21.88
CA LYS A 135 -7.56 2.31 -23.05
C LYS A 135 -7.85 3.82 -23.05
N ASP A 136 -8.99 4.22 -22.48
CA ASP A 136 -9.45 5.60 -22.42
C ASP A 136 -9.30 6.22 -21.02
N PHE A 137 -8.50 5.62 -20.16
CA PHE A 137 -8.34 6.02 -18.75
C PHE A 137 -8.01 7.51 -18.59
N LEU A 138 -7.16 8.05 -19.45
CA LEU A 138 -6.72 9.45 -19.42
C LEU A 138 -7.57 10.42 -20.24
N ASN A 139 -8.62 9.94 -20.94
CA ASN A 139 -9.44 10.72 -21.87
C ASN A 139 -10.86 11.02 -21.33
N SER A 140 -11.01 11.31 -20.06
CA SER A 140 -12.33 11.64 -19.46
C SER A 140 -12.46 13.09 -19.10
#